data_2e7b1a4297eb7ee32de764cbafca73d7
#
_entry.id   2e7b1a4297eb7ee32de764cbafca73d7
#
_cell.length_a   1.000
_cell.length_b   1.000
_cell.length_c   1.000
_cell.angle_alpha   90.00
_cell.angle_beta   90.00
_cell.angle_gamma   90.00
#
_symmetry.space_group_name_H-M   'P 1'
#
loop_
_entity.id
_entity.type
_entity.pdbx_description
1 polymer ?
#
loop_
_entity_poly.entity_id
_entity_poly.type
_entity_poly.pdbx_seq_one_letter_code
_entity_poly.pdbx_strand_id
1 'polypeptide(L)'
;VSITNYGAFIELERGVEGLVHISEMSWTRNIRHPSKVVEINEEIEAVVLRVDQEDEKISLGMKQIEEDPWLALPSKYPTGTTLSGTVRNLTSFGAFVEIETGIDGLIHVSDMSWTKRVQHPSEIVEKGAKIDVMVLDVDPENKRISLGLKQLTDDPWPSLVERFTPNAEASGVVVRVEEAGMSVDLGDDVEGFVSLSNAGIDEDETLDEYYFPDDSVSLRVTASDAADRKIELEITETPDKKAPEEIEEARVAAAALEAEKAEAESGPEDEPVGYGELKKKHEKKTSSDIEDSSEAEESSEEDEAPEAEAE
;
A
#
# COMPACT_ATOMS: atom_id res chain seq x y z
N VAL A 1 21.59 -27.75 -9.74
CA VAL A 1 23.06 -27.83 -9.51
C VAL A 1 23.52 -26.65 -8.66
N SER A 2 23.24 -25.42 -9.05
CA SER A 2 23.63 -24.23 -8.30
C SER A 2 22.57 -23.13 -8.36
N ILE A 3 22.53 -22.31 -7.31
CA ILE A 3 21.59 -21.20 -7.16
C ILE A 3 22.40 -19.89 -7.07
N THR A 4 22.04 -18.92 -7.90
CA THR A 4 22.62 -17.57 -7.92
C THR A 4 21.55 -16.54 -7.60
N ASN A 5 21.93 -15.26 -7.44
CA ASN A 5 20.97 -14.18 -7.16
C ASN A 5 19.98 -13.92 -8.31
N TYR A 6 20.35 -14.25 -9.55
CA TYR A 6 19.56 -13.98 -10.75
C TYR A 6 18.86 -15.22 -11.32
N GLY A 7 19.13 -16.42 -10.81
CA GLY A 7 18.52 -17.65 -11.32
C GLY A 7 19.11 -18.93 -10.72
N ALA A 8 18.58 -20.07 -11.17
CA ALA A 8 19.05 -21.39 -10.83
C ALA A 8 19.60 -22.11 -12.06
N PHE A 9 20.73 -22.78 -11.89
CA PHE A 9 21.29 -23.67 -12.91
C PHE A 9 20.80 -25.08 -12.69
N ILE A 10 20.26 -25.66 -13.75
CA ILE A 10 19.67 -27.00 -13.77
C ILE A 10 20.47 -27.87 -14.71
N GLU A 11 20.95 -29.02 -14.23
CA GLU A 11 21.57 -30.03 -15.08
C GLU A 11 20.48 -30.82 -15.81
N LEU A 12 20.45 -30.75 -17.12
CA LEU A 12 19.53 -31.48 -17.99
C LEU A 12 20.09 -32.86 -18.30
N GLU A 13 21.38 -32.93 -18.65
CA GLU A 13 22.17 -34.11 -18.91
C GLU A 13 23.55 -33.90 -18.34
N ARG A 14 24.31 -34.98 -18.17
CA ARG A 14 25.68 -34.88 -17.60
C ARG A 14 26.54 -33.88 -18.40
N GLY A 15 26.84 -32.77 -17.75
CA GLY A 15 27.66 -31.71 -18.29
C GLY A 15 26.91 -30.70 -19.17
N VAL A 16 25.59 -30.78 -19.26
CA VAL A 16 24.76 -29.80 -19.95
C VAL A 16 23.86 -29.11 -18.94
N GLU A 17 24.11 -27.81 -18.71
CA GLU A 17 23.36 -27.01 -17.76
C GLU A 17 22.50 -25.95 -18.46
N GLY A 18 21.31 -25.75 -17.98
CA GLY A 18 20.43 -24.66 -18.39
C GLY A 18 20.19 -23.68 -17.24
N LEU A 19 19.87 -22.44 -17.56
CA LEU A 19 19.57 -21.38 -16.60
C LEU A 19 18.08 -21.08 -16.58
N VAL A 20 17.48 -21.16 -15.41
CA VAL A 20 16.15 -20.55 -15.12
C VAL A 20 16.36 -19.20 -14.45
N HIS A 21 16.07 -18.13 -15.15
CA HIS A 21 16.10 -16.78 -14.58
C HIS A 21 14.95 -16.59 -13.58
N ILE A 22 15.12 -15.73 -12.56
CA ILE A 22 14.09 -15.47 -11.53
C ILE A 22 12.73 -15.05 -12.11
N SER A 23 12.72 -14.32 -13.24
CA SER A 23 11.48 -13.93 -13.94
C SER A 23 10.75 -15.08 -14.62
N GLU A 24 11.43 -16.22 -14.80
CA GLU A 24 10.89 -17.42 -15.44
C GLU A 24 10.47 -18.50 -14.44
N MET A 25 10.53 -18.21 -13.12
CA MET A 25 10.17 -19.16 -12.06
C MET A 25 8.70 -19.09 -11.63
N SER A 26 8.06 -17.91 -11.71
CA SER A 26 6.66 -17.75 -11.31
C SER A 26 5.93 -16.68 -12.12
N TRP A 27 4.63 -16.88 -12.36
CA TRP A 27 3.75 -15.89 -12.98
C TRP A 27 3.29 -14.79 -12.01
N THR A 28 3.09 -15.15 -10.74
CA THR A 28 2.38 -14.33 -9.75
C THR A 28 3.27 -13.79 -8.65
N ARG A 29 4.37 -14.48 -8.32
CA ARG A 29 5.26 -14.10 -7.22
C ARG A 29 6.47 -13.34 -7.72
N ASN A 30 6.74 -12.18 -7.12
CA ASN A 30 8.02 -11.49 -7.33
C ASN A 30 9.10 -12.19 -6.48
N ILE A 31 9.88 -13.04 -7.16
CA ILE A 31 10.92 -13.85 -6.52
C ILE A 31 12.18 -13.00 -6.41
N ARG A 32 12.57 -12.64 -5.18
CA ARG A 32 13.81 -11.89 -4.92
C ARG A 32 15.05 -12.78 -4.96
N HIS A 33 14.90 -14.08 -4.65
CA HIS A 33 15.99 -15.05 -4.67
C HIS A 33 15.43 -16.45 -4.97
N PRO A 34 16.07 -17.20 -5.89
CA PRO A 34 15.58 -18.51 -6.34
C PRO A 34 15.44 -19.55 -5.24
N SER A 35 16.24 -19.49 -4.19
CA SER A 35 16.18 -20.41 -3.04
C SER A 35 14.85 -20.42 -2.27
N LYS A 36 13.94 -19.46 -2.58
CA LYS A 36 12.57 -19.47 -2.02
C LYS A 36 11.61 -20.40 -2.78
N VAL A 37 12.03 -20.88 -3.95
CA VAL A 37 11.19 -21.67 -4.85
C VAL A 37 11.80 -23.03 -5.14
N VAL A 38 13.13 -23.12 -5.21
CA VAL A 38 13.86 -24.35 -5.56
C VAL A 38 15.02 -24.60 -4.59
N GLU A 39 15.30 -25.87 -4.33
CA GLU A 39 16.42 -26.32 -3.51
C GLU A 39 17.52 -26.95 -4.35
N ILE A 40 18.75 -27.00 -3.81
CA ILE A 40 19.87 -27.64 -4.50
C ILE A 40 19.68 -29.15 -4.49
N ASN A 41 19.84 -29.81 -5.64
CA ASN A 41 19.59 -31.24 -5.90
C ASN A 41 18.09 -31.63 -5.88
N GLU A 42 17.19 -30.70 -5.99
CA GLU A 42 15.78 -30.96 -6.23
C GLU A 42 15.58 -31.31 -7.72
N GLU A 43 14.73 -32.32 -7.98
CA GLU A 43 14.28 -32.64 -9.35
C GLU A 43 13.08 -31.74 -9.68
N ILE A 44 13.23 -30.93 -10.73
CA ILE A 44 12.21 -30.00 -11.15
C ILE A 44 11.93 -30.14 -12.66
N GLU A 45 10.69 -29.87 -13.04
CA GLU A 45 10.30 -29.79 -14.44
C GLU A 45 10.57 -28.39 -14.98
N ALA A 46 11.09 -28.29 -16.19
CA ALA A 46 11.36 -27.01 -16.85
C ALA A 46 11.14 -27.15 -18.36
N VAL A 47 10.70 -26.06 -18.98
CA VAL A 47 10.51 -25.95 -20.42
C VAL A 47 11.71 -25.26 -21.02
N VAL A 48 12.27 -25.79 -22.12
CA VAL A 48 13.35 -25.15 -22.86
C VAL A 48 12.76 -23.96 -23.64
N LEU A 49 13.19 -22.73 -23.31
CA LEU A 49 12.75 -21.51 -23.96
C LEU A 49 13.62 -21.15 -25.16
N ARG A 50 14.93 -21.27 -24.99
CA ARG A 50 15.92 -20.90 -26.01
C ARG A 50 17.19 -21.73 -25.84
N VAL A 51 17.76 -22.14 -26.98
CA VAL A 51 19.09 -22.74 -27.04
C VAL A 51 19.97 -21.82 -27.88
N ASP A 52 21.04 -21.33 -27.29
CA ASP A 52 22.03 -20.51 -27.94
C ASP A 52 23.29 -21.35 -28.12
N GLN A 53 23.56 -21.72 -29.38
CA GLN A 53 24.69 -22.58 -29.72
C GLN A 53 26.03 -21.83 -29.79
N GLU A 54 25.98 -20.51 -30.01
CA GLU A 54 27.20 -19.70 -30.06
C GLU A 54 27.77 -19.43 -28.67
N ASP A 55 26.86 -19.15 -27.72
CA ASP A 55 27.19 -18.88 -26.32
C ASP A 55 27.14 -20.12 -25.42
N GLU A 56 26.78 -21.29 -25.95
CA GLU A 56 26.59 -22.56 -25.22
C GLU A 56 25.65 -22.41 -24.03
N LYS A 57 24.55 -21.66 -24.20
CA LYS A 57 23.58 -21.36 -23.15
C LYS A 57 22.20 -21.92 -23.47
N ILE A 58 21.58 -22.55 -22.46
CA ILE A 58 20.20 -23.00 -22.53
C ILE A 58 19.38 -22.20 -21.54
N SER A 59 18.38 -21.48 -22.03
CA SER A 59 17.42 -20.76 -21.19
C SER A 59 16.21 -21.65 -20.94
N LEU A 60 15.87 -21.80 -19.67
CA LEU A 60 14.78 -22.62 -19.19
C LEU A 60 13.72 -21.76 -18.49
N GLY A 61 12.49 -22.25 -18.47
CA GLY A 61 11.41 -21.64 -17.74
C GLY A 61 10.61 -22.69 -16.98
N MET A 62 10.18 -22.36 -15.76
CA MET A 62 9.33 -23.20 -14.93
C MET A 62 7.88 -22.74 -15.02
N LYS A 63 7.65 -21.42 -15.07
CA LYS A 63 6.31 -20.84 -15.09
C LYS A 63 5.46 -21.29 -16.27
N GLN A 64 6.07 -21.69 -17.40
CA GLN A 64 5.38 -22.15 -18.61
C GLN A 64 4.78 -23.55 -18.49
N ILE A 65 5.09 -24.29 -17.42
CA ILE A 65 4.46 -25.58 -17.10
C ILE A 65 3.00 -25.37 -16.69
N GLU A 66 2.76 -24.29 -15.96
CA GLU A 66 1.43 -23.87 -15.55
C GLU A 66 0.86 -22.85 -16.55
N GLU A 67 -0.45 -22.91 -16.77
CA GLU A 67 -1.13 -21.90 -17.58
C GLU A 67 -0.96 -20.52 -16.91
N ASP A 68 -0.76 -19.47 -17.71
CA ASP A 68 -0.68 -18.11 -17.19
C ASP A 68 -2.02 -17.74 -16.55
N PRO A 69 -2.10 -17.56 -15.24
CA PRO A 69 -3.33 -17.23 -14.54
C PRO A 69 -3.93 -15.91 -15.02
N TRP A 70 -3.09 -14.97 -15.52
CA TRP A 70 -3.56 -13.68 -16.02
C TRP A 70 -4.43 -13.79 -17.27
N LEU A 71 -4.20 -14.79 -18.12
CA LEU A 71 -5.03 -15.03 -19.30
C LEU A 71 -6.42 -15.57 -18.93
N ALA A 72 -6.54 -16.29 -17.83
CA ALA A 72 -7.80 -16.83 -17.35
C ALA A 72 -8.64 -15.82 -16.56
N LEU A 73 -8.01 -14.78 -15.99
CA LEU A 73 -8.67 -13.79 -15.13
C LEU A 73 -9.86 -13.07 -15.77
N PRO A 74 -9.80 -12.57 -17.02
CA PRO A 74 -10.95 -11.89 -17.65
C PRO A 74 -12.19 -12.80 -17.77
N SER A 75 -11.96 -14.11 -17.93
CA SER A 75 -13.04 -15.09 -17.99
C SER A 75 -13.57 -15.45 -16.61
N LYS A 76 -12.69 -15.47 -15.61
CA LYS A 76 -13.01 -15.81 -14.20
C LYS A 76 -13.67 -14.64 -13.47
N TYR A 77 -13.17 -13.44 -13.71
CA TYR A 77 -13.63 -12.18 -13.09
C TYR A 77 -13.99 -11.15 -14.17
N PRO A 78 -15.12 -11.31 -14.86
CA PRO A 78 -15.57 -10.29 -15.80
C PRO A 78 -15.86 -8.97 -15.09
N THR A 79 -15.76 -7.87 -15.82
CA THR A 79 -16.09 -6.53 -15.35
C THR A 79 -17.47 -6.51 -14.68
N GLY A 80 -17.60 -5.87 -13.53
CA GLY A 80 -18.81 -5.81 -12.72
C GLY A 80 -18.96 -6.98 -11.72
N THR A 81 -18.03 -7.93 -11.68
CA THR A 81 -18.05 -9.00 -10.67
C THR A 81 -17.62 -8.46 -9.32
N THR A 82 -18.39 -8.78 -8.26
CA THR A 82 -18.02 -8.50 -6.88
C THR A 82 -17.24 -9.67 -6.30
N LEU A 83 -16.16 -9.38 -5.61
CA LEU A 83 -15.31 -10.37 -4.96
C LEU A 83 -14.74 -9.81 -3.67
N SER A 84 -14.34 -10.71 -2.75
CA SER A 84 -13.67 -10.33 -1.50
C SER A 84 -12.17 -10.45 -1.67
N GLY A 85 -11.43 -9.41 -1.25
CA GLY A 85 -9.97 -9.39 -1.24
C GLY A 85 -9.41 -8.95 0.09
N THR A 86 -8.09 -9.07 0.25
CA THR A 86 -7.38 -8.61 1.44
C THR A 86 -6.44 -7.46 1.08
N VAL A 87 -6.55 -6.34 1.79
CA VAL A 87 -5.69 -5.17 1.58
C VAL A 87 -4.25 -5.52 1.97
N ARG A 88 -3.34 -5.54 1.00
CA ARG A 88 -1.92 -5.86 1.22
C ARG A 88 -1.08 -4.64 1.51
N ASN A 89 -1.31 -3.58 0.76
CA ASN A 89 -0.53 -2.36 0.90
C ASN A 89 -1.37 -1.12 0.53
N LEU A 90 -1.03 0.00 1.15
CA LEU A 90 -1.64 1.31 0.91
C LEU A 90 -0.55 2.24 0.35
N THR A 91 -0.90 3.03 -0.64
CA THR A 91 -0.05 4.05 -1.26
C THR A 91 -0.85 5.33 -1.41
N SER A 92 -0.21 6.47 -1.63
CA SER A 92 -0.89 7.78 -1.80
C SER A 92 -1.91 7.80 -2.94
N PHE A 93 -1.78 6.97 -3.96
CA PHE A 93 -2.69 6.91 -5.10
C PHE A 93 -3.73 5.79 -5.03
N GLY A 94 -3.64 4.85 -4.08
CA GLY A 94 -4.60 3.76 -3.99
C GLY A 94 -4.19 2.62 -3.06
N ALA A 95 -5.08 1.63 -2.94
CA ALA A 95 -4.90 0.43 -2.15
C ALA A 95 -4.68 -0.80 -3.03
N PHE A 96 -3.67 -1.60 -2.70
CA PHE A 96 -3.43 -2.90 -3.33
C PHE A 96 -4.18 -3.97 -2.56
N VAL A 97 -5.04 -4.69 -3.26
CA VAL A 97 -5.91 -5.73 -2.70
C VAL A 97 -5.59 -7.06 -3.35
N GLU A 98 -5.16 -8.03 -2.55
CA GLU A 98 -4.95 -9.40 -3.01
C GLU A 98 -6.29 -10.10 -3.20
N ILE A 99 -6.57 -10.50 -4.43
CA ILE A 99 -7.77 -11.22 -4.83
C ILE A 99 -7.52 -12.73 -4.76
N GLU A 100 -6.38 -13.15 -5.30
CA GLU A 100 -5.87 -14.51 -5.25
C GLU A 100 -4.41 -14.50 -4.85
N THR A 101 -3.90 -15.63 -4.38
CA THR A 101 -2.50 -15.73 -3.94
C THR A 101 -1.54 -15.24 -5.03
N GLY A 102 -0.94 -14.07 -4.80
CA GLY A 102 0.01 -13.44 -5.69
C GLY A 102 -0.60 -12.64 -6.86
N ILE A 103 -1.91 -12.41 -6.85
CA ILE A 103 -2.61 -11.54 -7.81
C ILE A 103 -3.22 -10.38 -7.04
N ASP A 104 -2.62 -9.21 -7.23
CA ASP A 104 -3.03 -7.99 -6.57
C ASP A 104 -3.78 -7.09 -7.56
N GLY A 105 -4.94 -6.60 -7.16
CA GLY A 105 -5.67 -5.54 -7.85
C GLY A 105 -5.43 -4.19 -7.19
N LEU A 106 -5.65 -3.11 -7.91
CA LEU A 106 -5.53 -1.73 -7.45
C LEU A 106 -6.89 -1.07 -7.34
N ILE A 107 -7.21 -0.52 -6.18
CA ILE A 107 -8.30 0.44 -5.99
C ILE A 107 -7.68 1.83 -5.99
N HIS A 108 -7.98 2.64 -7.00
CA HIS A 108 -7.53 4.03 -7.03
C HIS A 108 -8.33 4.86 -6.02
N VAL A 109 -7.74 5.93 -5.45
CA VAL A 109 -8.41 6.79 -4.45
C VAL A 109 -9.75 7.34 -4.96
N SER A 110 -9.87 7.66 -6.25
CA SER A 110 -11.11 8.12 -6.88
C SER A 110 -12.22 7.06 -6.93
N ASP A 111 -11.88 5.77 -6.75
CA ASP A 111 -12.82 4.65 -6.80
C ASP A 111 -13.15 4.09 -5.42
N MET A 112 -12.75 4.80 -4.35
CA MET A 112 -13.03 4.43 -2.97
C MET A 112 -14.32 5.01 -2.43
N SER A 113 -14.64 6.27 -2.75
CA SER A 113 -15.84 6.97 -2.29
C SER A 113 -16.53 7.73 -3.41
N TRP A 114 -17.88 7.86 -3.30
CA TRP A 114 -18.70 8.71 -4.15
C TRP A 114 -18.71 10.16 -3.71
N THR A 115 -18.62 10.41 -2.41
CA THR A 115 -18.99 11.69 -1.77
C THR A 115 -17.80 12.34 -1.07
N LYS A 116 -16.86 11.56 -0.53
CA LYS A 116 -15.65 12.05 0.13
C LYS A 116 -14.50 12.20 -0.85
N ARG A 117 -13.78 13.28 -0.77
CA ARG A 117 -12.49 13.45 -1.43
C ARG A 117 -11.40 12.77 -0.60
N VAL A 118 -11.19 11.48 -0.89
CA VAL A 118 -10.16 10.67 -0.23
C VAL A 118 -8.78 11.18 -0.63
N GLN A 119 -7.97 11.58 0.34
CA GLN A 119 -6.57 11.96 0.09
C GLN A 119 -5.64 10.77 0.21
N HIS A 120 -5.90 9.92 1.21
CA HIS A 120 -5.13 8.70 1.41
C HIS A 120 -6.07 7.51 1.67
N PRO A 121 -5.77 6.32 1.08
CA PRO A 121 -6.62 5.15 1.24
C PRO A 121 -6.85 4.69 2.68
N SER A 122 -5.95 5.03 3.61
CA SER A 122 -6.10 4.71 5.04
C SER A 122 -7.31 5.36 5.72
N GLU A 123 -7.91 6.38 5.08
CA GLU A 123 -9.15 7.00 5.56
C GLU A 123 -10.38 6.07 5.41
N ILE A 124 -10.30 5.12 4.47
CA ILE A 124 -11.42 4.24 4.12
C ILE A 124 -11.11 2.78 4.46
N VAL A 125 -9.87 2.33 4.26
CA VAL A 125 -9.48 0.92 4.40
C VAL A 125 -8.19 0.77 5.20
N GLU A 126 -8.10 -0.31 5.99
CA GLU A 126 -6.90 -0.62 6.77
C GLU A 126 -6.09 -1.74 6.12
N LYS A 127 -4.78 -1.70 6.32
CA LYS A 127 -3.89 -2.78 5.86
C LYS A 127 -4.22 -4.09 6.56
N GLY A 128 -4.42 -5.15 5.79
CA GLY A 128 -4.81 -6.48 6.29
C GLY A 128 -6.31 -6.68 6.42
N ALA A 129 -7.13 -5.65 6.20
CA ALA A 129 -8.58 -5.77 6.22
C ALA A 129 -9.08 -6.61 5.03
N LYS A 130 -10.15 -7.38 5.25
CA LYS A 130 -10.89 -8.04 4.18
C LYS A 130 -12.01 -7.11 3.74
N ILE A 131 -12.05 -6.80 2.47
CA ILE A 131 -13.03 -5.91 1.87
C ILE A 131 -13.65 -6.56 0.63
N ASP A 132 -14.91 -6.22 0.37
CA ASP A 132 -15.57 -6.57 -0.89
C ASP A 132 -15.28 -5.48 -1.91
N VAL A 133 -14.98 -5.87 -3.13
CA VAL A 133 -14.60 -4.96 -4.22
C VAL A 133 -15.25 -5.40 -5.53
N MET A 134 -15.47 -4.46 -6.43
CA MET A 134 -15.97 -4.73 -7.77
C MET A 134 -14.84 -4.64 -8.79
N VAL A 135 -14.79 -5.60 -9.71
CA VAL A 135 -13.84 -5.57 -10.83
C VAL A 135 -14.29 -4.54 -11.85
N LEU A 136 -13.46 -3.54 -12.11
CA LEU A 136 -13.72 -2.49 -13.11
C LEU A 136 -13.11 -2.84 -14.45
N ASP A 137 -11.86 -3.30 -14.44
CA ASP A 137 -11.12 -3.67 -15.63
C ASP A 137 -10.05 -4.71 -15.32
N VAL A 138 -9.75 -5.58 -16.28
CA VAL A 138 -8.68 -6.58 -16.18
C VAL A 138 -7.79 -6.47 -17.41
N ASP A 139 -6.53 -6.13 -17.20
CA ASP A 139 -5.49 -6.05 -18.22
C ASP A 139 -4.48 -7.19 -18.06
N PRO A 140 -4.62 -8.28 -18.80
CA PRO A 140 -3.71 -9.43 -18.71
C PRO A 140 -2.29 -9.11 -19.22
N GLU A 141 -2.16 -8.20 -20.19
CA GLU A 141 -0.88 -7.87 -20.81
C GLU A 141 0.04 -7.12 -19.83
N ASN A 142 -0.54 -6.13 -19.12
CA ASN A 142 0.17 -5.34 -18.13
C ASN A 142 0.10 -5.92 -16.73
N LYS A 143 -0.59 -7.06 -16.55
CA LYS A 143 -0.81 -7.74 -15.27
C LYS A 143 -1.41 -6.79 -14.22
N ARG A 144 -2.50 -6.13 -14.58
CA ARG A 144 -3.21 -5.17 -13.74
C ARG A 144 -4.69 -5.50 -13.66
N ILE A 145 -5.26 -5.33 -12.47
CA ILE A 145 -6.69 -5.42 -12.22
C ILE A 145 -7.09 -4.12 -11.54
N SER A 146 -8.02 -3.40 -12.16
CA SER A 146 -8.63 -2.21 -11.58
C SER A 146 -9.86 -2.63 -10.79
N LEU A 147 -9.90 -2.22 -9.54
CA LEU A 147 -10.96 -2.53 -8.61
C LEU A 147 -11.64 -1.25 -8.15
N GLY A 148 -12.89 -1.35 -7.74
CA GLY A 148 -13.63 -0.25 -7.15
C GLY A 148 -14.40 -0.68 -5.90
N LEU A 149 -14.47 0.24 -4.94
CA LEU A 149 -15.23 0.06 -3.72
C LEU A 149 -16.57 0.79 -3.82
N LYS A 150 -16.56 2.03 -4.33
CA LYS A 150 -17.75 2.87 -4.46
C LYS A 150 -18.86 2.24 -5.30
N GLN A 151 -18.50 1.41 -6.30
CA GLN A 151 -19.47 0.78 -7.21
C GLN A 151 -20.29 -0.34 -6.53
N LEU A 152 -19.94 -0.73 -5.31
CA LEU A 152 -20.76 -1.64 -4.51
C LEU A 152 -22.02 -1.00 -3.94
N THR A 153 -22.03 0.33 -3.85
CA THR A 153 -23.17 1.13 -3.40
C THR A 153 -23.73 1.93 -4.58
N ASP A 154 -25.03 2.19 -4.54
CA ASP A 154 -25.66 3.06 -5.53
C ASP A 154 -25.08 4.48 -5.46
N ASP A 155 -24.99 5.15 -6.59
CA ASP A 155 -24.53 6.55 -6.65
C ASP A 155 -25.52 7.45 -5.92
N PRO A 156 -25.15 8.11 -4.81
CA PRO A 156 -26.04 8.96 -4.04
C PRO A 156 -26.25 10.35 -4.67
N TRP A 157 -25.43 10.73 -5.66
CA TRP A 157 -25.42 12.08 -6.22
C TRP A 157 -26.77 12.56 -6.79
N PRO A 158 -27.57 11.73 -7.49
CA PRO A 158 -28.89 12.15 -7.95
C PRO A 158 -29.80 12.62 -6.79
N SER A 159 -29.77 11.89 -5.66
CA SER A 159 -30.55 12.23 -4.46
C SER A 159 -29.97 13.45 -3.73
N LEU A 160 -28.64 13.60 -3.74
CA LEU A 160 -27.96 14.73 -3.10
C LEU A 160 -28.26 16.05 -3.79
N VAL A 161 -28.28 16.08 -5.13
CA VAL A 161 -28.65 17.29 -5.88
C VAL A 161 -30.11 17.71 -5.62
N GLU A 162 -31.03 16.77 -5.44
CA GLU A 162 -32.41 17.06 -5.05
C GLU A 162 -32.51 17.62 -3.64
N ARG A 163 -31.65 17.17 -2.71
CA ARG A 163 -31.61 17.63 -1.30
C ARG A 163 -30.90 18.98 -1.17
N PHE A 164 -29.77 19.15 -1.83
CA PHE A 164 -28.95 20.37 -1.79
C PHE A 164 -29.22 21.28 -3.01
N THR A 165 -30.43 21.79 -3.09
CA THR A 165 -30.80 22.73 -4.17
C THR A 165 -30.18 24.11 -3.92
N PRO A 166 -29.90 24.90 -4.98
CA PRO A 166 -29.41 26.25 -4.83
C PRO A 166 -30.29 27.10 -3.90
N ASN A 167 -29.67 27.87 -3.00
CA ASN A 167 -30.26 28.64 -1.89
C ASN A 167 -30.85 27.81 -0.73
N ALA A 168 -30.68 26.48 -0.68
CA ALA A 168 -31.00 25.68 0.50
C ALA A 168 -30.06 26.06 1.66
N GLU A 169 -30.60 26.15 2.87
CA GLU A 169 -29.80 26.29 4.09
C GLU A 169 -29.29 24.92 4.51
N ALA A 170 -28.05 24.85 4.91
CA ALA A 170 -27.40 23.67 5.42
C ALA A 170 -26.54 24.03 6.64
N SER A 171 -26.24 23.03 7.46
CA SER A 171 -25.26 23.14 8.52
C SER A 171 -24.25 22.03 8.34
N GLY A 172 -23.00 22.30 8.66
CA GLY A 172 -21.95 21.31 8.51
C GLY A 172 -20.82 21.54 9.51
N VAL A 173 -19.87 20.64 9.49
CA VAL A 173 -18.67 20.67 10.34
C VAL A 173 -17.44 20.85 9.42
N VAL A 174 -16.56 21.78 9.75
CA VAL A 174 -15.34 22.00 9.00
C VAL A 174 -14.43 20.80 9.14
N VAL A 175 -14.07 20.19 8.01
CA VAL A 175 -13.15 19.03 7.97
C VAL A 175 -11.72 19.49 7.77
N ARG A 176 -11.54 20.47 6.88
CA ARG A 176 -10.21 20.98 6.50
C ARG A 176 -10.31 22.41 6.01
N VAL A 177 -9.26 23.16 6.35
CA VAL A 177 -9.05 24.53 5.86
C VAL A 177 -7.80 24.55 4.99
N GLU A 178 -7.94 25.06 3.76
CA GLU A 178 -6.88 25.22 2.76
C GLU A 178 -6.82 26.68 2.29
N GLU A 179 -5.74 27.10 1.63
CA GLU A 179 -5.59 28.46 1.13
C GLU A 179 -6.69 28.86 0.12
N ALA A 180 -7.18 27.91 -0.66
CA ALA A 180 -8.19 28.13 -1.71
C ALA A 180 -9.64 28.11 -1.19
N GLY A 181 -9.87 27.58 0.00
CA GLY A 181 -11.20 27.38 0.57
C GLY A 181 -11.20 26.36 1.70
N MET A 182 -12.36 25.94 2.14
CA MET A 182 -12.50 24.91 3.15
C MET A 182 -13.48 23.83 2.73
N SER A 183 -13.21 22.59 3.16
CA SER A 183 -14.09 21.44 3.03
C SER A 183 -14.95 21.29 4.28
N VAL A 184 -16.24 21.09 4.10
CA VAL A 184 -17.23 20.99 5.18
C VAL A 184 -18.02 19.69 5.01
N ASP A 185 -18.11 18.89 6.05
CA ASP A 185 -18.99 17.72 6.11
C ASP A 185 -20.44 18.16 6.38
N LEU A 186 -21.31 17.84 5.43
CA LEU A 186 -22.75 18.12 5.51
C LEU A 186 -23.56 16.99 6.16
N GLY A 187 -22.86 15.95 6.64
CA GLY A 187 -23.45 14.71 7.15
C GLY A 187 -23.67 13.68 6.03
N ASP A 188 -23.92 12.42 6.45
CA ASP A 188 -24.09 11.27 5.54
C ASP A 188 -22.88 11.05 4.61
N ASP A 189 -21.68 11.37 5.08
CA ASP A 189 -20.42 11.29 4.32
C ASP A 189 -20.37 12.21 3.08
N VAL A 190 -21.12 13.31 3.08
CA VAL A 190 -21.16 14.27 1.97
C VAL A 190 -20.31 15.49 2.28
N GLU A 191 -19.28 15.73 1.47
CA GLU A 191 -18.45 16.91 1.58
C GLU A 191 -18.90 18.01 0.62
N GLY A 192 -19.05 19.23 1.16
CA GLY A 192 -19.21 20.45 0.39
C GLY A 192 -17.94 21.31 0.43
N PHE A 193 -17.80 22.22 -0.51
CA PHE A 193 -16.67 23.13 -0.60
C PHE A 193 -17.12 24.59 -0.51
N VAL A 194 -16.47 25.34 0.39
CA VAL A 194 -16.62 26.80 0.51
C VAL A 194 -15.36 27.43 -0.05
N SER A 195 -15.47 28.18 -1.14
CA SER A 195 -14.34 28.94 -1.67
C SER A 195 -14.01 30.14 -0.77
N LEU A 196 -12.78 30.63 -0.82
CA LEU A 196 -12.33 31.80 -0.07
C LEU A 196 -13.29 33.00 -0.29
N SER A 197 -13.75 33.22 -1.53
CA SER A 197 -14.70 34.30 -1.88
C SER A 197 -16.09 34.16 -1.24
N ASN A 198 -16.48 32.93 -0.85
CA ASN A 198 -17.78 32.60 -0.26
C ASN A 198 -17.71 32.38 1.26
N ALA A 199 -16.53 32.60 1.84
CA ALA A 199 -16.28 32.33 3.27
C ALA A 199 -16.69 33.54 4.17
N GLY A 200 -17.07 34.70 3.57
CA GLY A 200 -17.53 35.86 4.32
C GLY A 200 -16.43 36.64 5.04
N ILE A 201 -15.16 36.44 4.66
CA ILE A 201 -14.00 37.16 5.21
C ILE A 201 -13.41 38.13 4.18
N ASP A 202 -12.61 39.08 4.64
CA ASP A 202 -11.95 40.07 3.75
C ASP A 202 -10.84 39.41 2.91
N GLU A 203 -10.55 39.98 1.71
CA GLU A 203 -9.54 39.38 0.79
C GLU A 203 -8.11 39.36 1.35
N ASP A 204 -7.79 40.19 2.34
CA ASP A 204 -6.48 40.26 3.00
C ASP A 204 -6.35 39.29 4.19
N GLU A 205 -7.40 38.56 4.54
CA GLU A 205 -7.46 37.66 5.69
C GLU A 205 -7.40 36.19 5.26
N THR A 206 -6.97 35.33 6.17
CA THR A 206 -6.83 33.90 5.92
C THR A 206 -7.91 33.09 6.65
N LEU A 207 -8.38 32.01 6.04
CA LEU A 207 -9.44 31.18 6.59
C LEU A 207 -9.09 30.58 7.95
N ASP A 208 -7.84 30.24 8.16
CA ASP A 208 -7.31 29.67 9.41
C ASP A 208 -7.30 30.62 10.61
N GLU A 209 -7.63 31.91 10.38
CA GLU A 209 -7.86 32.87 11.46
C GLU A 209 -9.29 32.83 12.01
N TYR A 210 -10.24 32.24 11.25
CA TYR A 210 -11.65 32.21 11.59
C TYR A 210 -12.19 30.80 11.81
N TYR A 211 -11.71 29.81 11.06
CA TYR A 211 -12.25 28.46 11.02
C TYR A 211 -11.19 27.42 11.37
N PHE A 212 -11.55 26.50 12.25
CA PHE A 212 -10.75 25.35 12.60
C PHE A 212 -11.48 24.05 12.20
N PRO A 213 -10.74 22.93 12.02
CA PRO A 213 -11.36 21.62 11.95
C PRO A 213 -12.28 21.38 13.16
N ASP A 214 -13.40 20.71 12.93
CA ASP A 214 -14.48 20.43 13.89
C ASP A 214 -15.37 21.64 14.26
N ASP A 215 -15.17 22.84 13.69
CA ASP A 215 -16.10 23.96 13.86
C ASP A 215 -17.41 23.71 13.13
N SER A 216 -18.54 23.99 13.82
CA SER A 216 -19.85 23.95 13.19
C SER A 216 -20.16 25.26 12.47
N VAL A 217 -20.55 25.21 11.22
CA VAL A 217 -20.83 26.37 10.37
C VAL A 217 -22.23 26.32 9.78
N SER A 218 -22.85 27.50 9.66
CA SER A 218 -24.12 27.69 8.96
C SER A 218 -23.86 28.09 7.51
N LEU A 219 -24.46 27.35 6.57
CA LEU A 219 -24.12 27.38 5.16
C LEU A 219 -25.35 27.61 4.29
N ARG A 220 -25.14 28.12 3.10
CA ARG A 220 -26.12 28.14 2.02
C ARG A 220 -25.51 27.47 0.79
N VAL A 221 -26.29 26.66 0.11
CA VAL A 221 -25.89 26.03 -1.14
C VAL A 221 -25.92 27.09 -2.27
N THR A 222 -24.79 27.33 -2.90
CA THR A 222 -24.69 28.18 -4.09
C THR A 222 -24.90 27.41 -5.37
N ALA A 223 -24.27 26.26 -5.49
CA ALA A 223 -24.43 25.36 -6.62
C ALA A 223 -24.26 23.89 -6.19
N SER A 224 -24.94 23.01 -6.89
CA SER A 224 -24.76 21.56 -6.76
C SER A 224 -24.71 20.95 -8.15
N ASP A 225 -23.64 20.22 -8.44
CA ASP A 225 -23.40 19.59 -9.74
C ASP A 225 -23.14 18.09 -9.57
N ALA A 226 -24.05 17.29 -10.14
CA ALA A 226 -23.94 15.83 -10.13
C ALA A 226 -22.84 15.32 -11.09
N ALA A 227 -22.54 16.06 -12.18
CA ALA A 227 -21.53 15.65 -13.15
C ALA A 227 -20.12 15.86 -12.60
N ASP A 228 -19.89 17.03 -11.97
CA ASP A 228 -18.63 17.37 -11.33
C ASP A 228 -18.53 16.83 -9.90
N ARG A 229 -19.63 16.29 -9.35
CA ARG A 229 -19.74 15.79 -7.98
C ARG A 229 -19.25 16.78 -6.94
N LYS A 230 -19.77 18.00 -7.03
CA LYS A 230 -19.43 19.12 -6.15
C LYS A 230 -20.67 19.78 -5.62
N ILE A 231 -20.60 20.18 -4.35
CA ILE A 231 -21.56 21.07 -3.70
C ILE A 231 -20.78 22.32 -3.30
N GLU A 232 -21.10 23.43 -3.91
CA GLU A 232 -20.52 24.72 -3.58
C GLU A 232 -21.39 25.42 -2.54
N LEU A 233 -20.73 25.97 -1.54
CA LEU A 233 -21.36 26.53 -0.37
C LEU A 233 -20.89 27.97 -0.12
N GLU A 234 -21.73 28.74 0.56
CA GLU A 234 -21.46 30.08 1.06
C GLU A 234 -21.72 30.09 2.57
N ILE A 235 -20.88 30.74 3.34
CA ILE A 235 -21.11 30.99 4.75
C ILE A 235 -22.22 32.00 4.95
N THR A 236 -23.20 31.70 5.79
CA THR A 236 -24.29 32.61 6.14
C THR A 236 -24.01 33.47 7.36
N GLU A 237 -23.20 32.95 8.29
CA GLU A 237 -22.80 33.64 9.51
C GLU A 237 -21.30 33.44 9.71
N THR A 238 -20.52 34.52 9.54
CA THR A 238 -19.09 34.52 9.78
C THR A 238 -18.81 34.58 11.29
N PRO A 239 -18.06 33.66 11.88
CA PRO A 239 -17.68 33.74 13.30
C PRO A 239 -16.74 34.93 13.55
N ASP A 240 -16.63 35.30 14.83
CA ASP A 240 -15.61 36.25 15.26
C ASP A 240 -14.20 35.66 15.04
N LYS A 241 -13.23 36.52 14.73
CA LYS A 241 -11.84 36.15 14.56
C LYS A 241 -11.31 35.48 15.84
N LYS A 242 -10.68 34.34 15.70
CA LYS A 242 -10.14 33.54 16.81
C LYS A 242 -8.99 34.27 17.52
N ALA A 243 -8.75 33.95 18.77
CA ALA A 243 -7.64 34.53 19.52
C ALA A 243 -6.28 34.08 18.95
N PRO A 244 -5.23 34.93 18.93
CA PRO A 244 -3.93 34.55 18.38
C PRO A 244 -3.32 33.29 19.00
N GLU A 245 -3.62 33.01 20.29
CA GLU A 245 -3.17 31.81 21.00
C GLU A 245 -3.86 30.55 20.44
N GLU A 246 -5.16 30.62 20.13
CA GLU A 246 -5.94 29.51 19.56
C GLU A 246 -5.50 29.20 18.12
N ILE A 247 -5.17 30.23 17.34
CA ILE A 247 -4.66 30.09 15.97
C ILE A 247 -3.32 29.35 15.97
N GLU A 248 -2.41 29.72 16.88
CA GLU A 248 -1.10 29.08 16.96
C GLU A 248 -1.20 27.62 17.44
N GLU A 249 -2.08 27.33 18.43
CA GLU A 249 -2.32 25.98 18.89
C GLU A 249 -2.91 25.09 17.76
N ALA A 250 -3.85 25.60 16.98
CA ALA A 250 -4.44 24.89 15.87
C ALA A 250 -3.43 24.63 14.73
N ARG A 251 -2.58 25.61 14.41
CA ARG A 251 -1.50 25.42 13.43
C ARG A 251 -0.48 24.37 13.87
N VAL A 252 -0.11 24.35 15.13
CA VAL A 252 0.78 23.33 15.69
C VAL A 252 0.13 21.95 15.64
N ALA A 253 -1.16 21.84 15.98
CA ALA A 253 -1.90 20.59 15.93
C ALA A 253 -2.04 20.08 14.48
N ALA A 254 -2.35 20.94 13.52
CA ALA A 254 -2.44 20.59 12.10
C ALA A 254 -1.08 20.12 11.57
N ALA A 255 0.00 20.82 11.87
CA ALA A 255 1.35 20.43 11.47
C ALA A 255 1.79 19.08 12.10
N ALA A 256 1.39 18.82 13.35
CA ALA A 256 1.65 17.51 13.99
C ALA A 256 0.89 16.37 13.30
N LEU A 257 -0.36 16.59 12.92
CA LEU A 257 -1.18 15.60 12.21
C LEU A 257 -0.64 15.31 10.80
N GLU A 258 -0.15 16.34 10.10
CA GLU A 258 0.51 16.17 8.80
C GLU A 258 1.85 15.42 8.93
N ALA A 259 2.62 15.71 9.98
CA ALA A 259 3.87 15.00 10.26
C ALA A 259 3.61 13.51 10.59
N GLU A 260 2.59 13.20 11.39
CA GLU A 260 2.21 11.82 11.71
C GLU A 260 1.73 11.06 10.44
N LYS A 261 0.97 11.73 9.57
CA LYS A 261 0.58 11.16 8.27
C LYS A 261 1.79 10.91 7.37
N ALA A 262 2.75 11.84 7.33
CA ALA A 262 3.98 11.70 6.55
C ALA A 262 4.89 10.57 7.09
N GLU A 263 4.96 10.38 8.42
CA GLU A 263 5.68 9.26 9.04
C GLU A 263 4.98 7.91 8.74
N ALA A 264 3.66 7.88 8.70
CA ALA A 264 2.89 6.70 8.30
C ALA A 264 3.08 6.35 6.82
N GLU A 265 3.30 7.35 5.96
CA GLU A 265 3.64 7.18 4.54
C GLU A 265 5.08 6.69 4.32
N SER A 266 6.03 7.11 5.15
CA SER A 266 7.40 6.60 5.18
C SER A 266 7.47 5.31 6.00
N GLY A 267 6.77 4.26 5.55
CA GLY A 267 7.03 2.90 6.04
C GLY A 267 8.52 2.58 5.85
N PRO A 268 9.13 1.68 6.66
CA PRO A 268 10.56 1.47 6.62
C PRO A 268 10.97 1.18 5.17
N GLU A 269 11.68 2.14 4.56
CA GLU A 269 12.42 1.89 3.34
C GLU A 269 13.33 0.71 3.66
N ASP A 270 13.13 -0.40 2.94
CA ASP A 270 14.10 -1.49 2.88
C ASP A 270 15.42 -0.87 2.39
N GLU A 271 16.25 -0.37 3.32
CA GLU A 271 17.62 0.02 2.98
C GLU A 271 18.28 -1.20 2.32
N PRO A 272 18.86 -1.05 1.14
CA PRO A 272 19.69 -2.09 0.59
C PRO A 272 20.87 -2.25 1.55
N VAL A 273 20.91 -3.37 2.27
CA VAL A 273 22.04 -3.75 3.12
C VAL A 273 23.27 -3.81 2.24
N GLY A 274 24.01 -2.71 2.24
CA GLY A 274 25.25 -2.57 1.50
C GLY A 274 26.28 -3.54 2.06
N TYR A 275 26.70 -4.47 1.24
CA TYR A 275 27.72 -5.49 1.45
C TYR A 275 29.12 -4.90 1.74
N GLY A 276 29.25 -3.69 2.28
CA GLY A 276 30.52 -2.96 2.46
C GLY A 276 31.08 -2.94 3.89
N GLU A 277 30.30 -3.22 4.94
CA GLU A 277 30.79 -3.01 6.31
C GLU A 277 31.14 -4.27 7.12
N LEU A 278 30.88 -5.44 6.60
CA LEU A 278 31.23 -6.70 7.31
C LEU A 278 32.71 -7.10 7.19
N LYS A 279 33.50 -6.46 6.32
CA LYS A 279 34.96 -6.70 6.23
C LYS A 279 35.83 -5.91 7.22
N LYS A 280 35.31 -4.86 7.83
CA LYS A 280 36.10 -4.03 8.78
C LYS A 280 35.96 -4.44 10.26
N LYS A 281 35.01 -5.34 10.59
CA LYS A 281 34.86 -5.84 11.97
C LYS A 281 35.61 -7.13 12.25
N HIS A 282 36.09 -7.82 11.22
CA HIS A 282 36.84 -9.08 11.40
C HIS A 282 38.38 -8.88 11.47
N GLU A 283 38.90 -7.73 11.01
CA GLU A 283 40.34 -7.44 11.08
C GLU A 283 40.78 -6.74 12.38
N LYS A 284 39.81 -6.35 13.24
CA LYS A 284 40.14 -5.68 14.54
C LYS A 284 40.06 -6.58 15.76
N LYS A 285 39.78 -7.88 15.59
CA LYS A 285 39.62 -8.85 16.69
C LYS A 285 40.70 -9.92 16.74
N THR A 286 41.74 -9.86 15.90
CA THR A 286 42.84 -10.83 15.85
C THR A 286 44.21 -10.28 16.22
N SER A 287 44.31 -9.09 16.87
CA SER A 287 45.61 -8.54 17.30
C SER A 287 45.64 -8.00 18.72
N SER A 288 44.80 -8.49 19.62
CA SER A 288 44.97 -8.22 21.04
C SER A 288 44.38 -9.38 21.82
N ASP A 289 45.10 -10.49 21.99
CA ASP A 289 44.98 -11.44 23.08
C ASP A 289 45.87 -12.65 22.78
N ILE A 290 47.17 -12.39 22.83
CA ILE A 290 48.18 -13.43 23.12
C ILE A 290 49.11 -12.74 24.09
N GLU A 291 48.82 -12.92 25.39
CA GLU A 291 49.81 -13.02 26.46
C GLU A 291 49.05 -13.29 27.76
N ASP A 292 49.56 -14.31 28.40
CA ASP A 292 49.50 -14.64 29.83
C ASP A 292 48.31 -15.51 30.30
N SER A 293 48.57 -16.71 30.60
CA SER A 293 48.96 -17.40 31.80
C SER A 293 48.64 -18.90 31.74
N SER A 294 49.71 -19.63 31.88
CA SER A 294 49.80 -21.00 32.25
C SER A 294 49.29 -21.23 33.70
N GLU A 295 48.93 -22.48 33.92
CA GLU A 295 48.90 -23.25 35.17
C GLU A 295 47.56 -23.72 35.73
N ALA A 296 47.62 -25.02 35.86
CA ALA A 296 47.13 -25.92 36.93
C ALA A 296 45.74 -26.54 36.74
N GLU A 297 45.81 -27.80 36.40
CA GLU A 297 45.64 -29.03 37.22
C GLU A 297 44.18 -29.36 37.60
N GLU A 298 43.81 -30.49 37.11
CA GLU A 298 43.58 -31.82 37.69
C GLU A 298 42.22 -32.14 38.33
N SER A 299 41.80 -33.33 37.96
CA SER A 299 40.96 -34.30 38.68
C SER A 299 39.45 -34.12 38.64
N SER A 300 38.70 -35.06 38.32
CA SER A 300 38.46 -36.43 38.54
C SER A 300 36.96 -36.74 38.35
N GLU A 301 36.75 -37.77 37.60
CA GLU A 301 35.97 -38.98 37.91
C GLU A 301 34.44 -38.90 38.06
N GLU A 302 33.87 -39.73 37.22
CA GLU A 302 32.85 -40.78 37.53
C GLU A 302 31.46 -40.28 38.00
N ASP A 303 30.32 -40.77 37.58
CA ASP A 303 29.83 -42.10 37.28
C ASP A 303 28.32 -42.07 36.98
N GLU A 304 27.88 -43.08 36.31
CA GLU A 304 26.56 -43.73 36.37
C GLU A 304 25.33 -43.13 35.64
N ALA A 305 25.00 -43.88 34.59
CA ALA A 305 23.61 -44.18 34.25
C ALA A 305 23.02 -45.20 35.28
N PRO A 306 21.73 -45.37 35.44
CA PRO A 306 21.00 -46.31 34.59
C PRO A 306 19.50 -45.98 34.32
N GLU A 307 19.08 -46.55 33.20
CA GLU A 307 17.91 -47.42 32.91
C GLU A 307 16.56 -47.23 33.63
N ALA A 308 15.58 -47.34 32.76
CA ALA A 308 14.42 -48.23 32.79
C ALA A 308 13.02 -47.65 33.11
N GLU A 309 12.18 -47.96 32.14
CA GLU A 309 10.88 -48.63 32.12
C GLU A 309 9.60 -47.82 32.41
N ALA A 310 8.81 -47.91 31.39
CA ALA A 310 7.41 -48.43 31.30
C ALA A 310 6.27 -47.68 32.04
N GLU A 311 5.35 -47.12 31.31
CA GLU A 311 3.98 -47.62 31.03
C GLU A 311 3.34 -46.78 29.94
#